data_073f9f9570f70dd096d4e7e60a71397a
#
_entry.id   073f9f9570f70dd096d4e7e60a71397a
#
_cell.length_a   1.000
_cell.length_b   1.000
_cell.length_c   1.000
_cell.angle_alpha   90.00
_cell.angle_beta   90.00
_cell.angle_gamma   90.00
#
_symmetry.space_group_name_H-M   'P 1'
#
loop_
_entity.id
_entity.type
_entity.pdbx_description
1 polymer ?
#
loop_
_entity_poly.entity_id
_entity_poly.type
_entity_poly.pdbx_seq_one_letter_code
_entity_poly.pdbx_strand_id
1 'polypeptide(L)'
;MSLELRSYQEDALTLLRQGFAEGKKSQVLVAPTGAGKTEMAIALMKAVKEKGNKAAMILDRIVLCNQTSKRLEKYGIDHGVLQSGHWRYRPYENIQVCSAQTLEKRGEFPDLDLLIIDEAHQTRKATVDFIKANPHIRVIGLTATPFTKGLGKVYDNVVSPVTTKHLVGEQLLVPLRVFIAKEIDMSGATKVAGEWSQADATERGIKITGDVVAEWIKKTHEIFGAPRKTIVFCAGVDHGVDLSRKFADAGYNFVCVSYKDDDDWKRDIIEDFSRADTKIHGLIATDILTKGFDVPDVMIGISARPFSKSLSSHIQQMGRVMRANLNNPADKPFAVWLDHSGNYLRFQDDWDDVFENGVRRLDDGKEKPKPEPSERKKKDSKCPACHALWVVGEDKCINCGHVRERVNAVRTTDGKMEELIAGAGVSRSSKQHFWNQMVWYQRYKGWSSGRAAHTYREQFGVWPRGLDDNKPVMPTMETQRLVDKKLRQFLKTIGRR
;
A
#
# COMPACT_ATOMS: atom_id res chain seq x y z
N MET A 1 4.53 -16.06 -29.09
CA MET A 1 3.41 -15.10 -29.04
C MET A 1 3.97 -13.71 -29.25
N SER A 2 3.27 -12.83 -30.00
CA SER A 2 3.63 -11.41 -30.08
C SER A 2 3.37 -10.72 -28.75
N LEU A 3 4.25 -9.81 -28.36
CA LEU A 3 4.04 -8.94 -27.22
C LEU A 3 3.22 -7.74 -27.71
N GLU A 4 1.95 -7.71 -27.37
CA GLU A 4 1.04 -6.62 -27.70
C GLU A 4 0.86 -5.73 -26.48
N LEU A 5 1.09 -4.44 -26.66
CA LEU A 5 0.91 -3.43 -25.64
C LEU A 5 -0.42 -2.69 -25.83
N ARG A 6 -1.03 -2.27 -24.72
CA ARG A 6 -2.17 -1.37 -24.75
C ARG A 6 -1.71 0.07 -25.03
N SER A 7 -2.61 0.93 -25.51
CA SER A 7 -2.29 2.32 -25.88
C SER A 7 -1.52 3.07 -24.77
N TYR A 8 -1.99 3.04 -23.54
CA TYR A 8 -1.31 3.71 -22.41
C TYR A 8 0.06 3.11 -22.08
N GLN A 9 0.29 1.84 -22.41
CA GLN A 9 1.61 1.20 -22.26
C GLN A 9 2.58 1.67 -23.35
N GLU A 10 2.10 1.85 -24.56
CA GLU A 10 2.87 2.46 -25.66
C GLU A 10 3.19 3.92 -25.36
N ASP A 11 2.22 4.68 -24.85
CA ASP A 11 2.41 6.06 -24.38
C ASP A 11 3.48 6.12 -23.30
N ALA A 12 3.47 5.18 -22.33
CA ALA A 12 4.49 5.07 -21.30
C ALA A 12 5.89 4.93 -21.87
N LEU A 13 6.05 4.01 -22.84
CA LEU A 13 7.35 3.79 -23.50
C LEU A 13 7.79 5.02 -24.30
N THR A 14 6.85 5.70 -24.93
CA THR A 14 7.11 6.92 -25.70
C THR A 14 7.59 8.05 -24.78
N LEU A 15 6.89 8.29 -23.67
CA LEU A 15 7.26 9.29 -22.67
C LEU A 15 8.64 8.99 -22.02
N LEU A 16 8.96 7.73 -21.74
CA LEU A 16 10.28 7.36 -21.24
C LEU A 16 11.38 7.64 -22.26
N ARG A 17 11.16 7.32 -23.56
CA ARG A 17 12.11 7.64 -24.63
C ARG A 17 12.31 9.14 -24.79
N GLN A 18 11.22 9.90 -24.72
CA GLN A 18 11.27 11.37 -24.79
C GLN A 18 12.08 11.92 -23.61
N GLY A 19 11.82 11.47 -22.37
CA GLY A 19 12.61 11.91 -21.21
C GLY A 19 14.11 11.61 -21.37
N PHE A 20 14.50 10.45 -21.93
CA PHE A 20 15.90 10.14 -22.22
C PHE A 20 16.47 11.07 -23.32
N ALA A 21 15.69 11.41 -24.34
CA ALA A 21 16.09 12.36 -25.38
C ALA A 21 16.29 13.80 -24.83
N GLU A 22 15.51 14.17 -23.81
CA GLU A 22 15.64 15.43 -23.07
C GLU A 22 16.79 15.44 -22.05
N GLY A 23 17.60 14.35 -22.00
CA GLY A 23 18.77 14.25 -21.13
C GLY A 23 18.49 13.71 -19.73
N LYS A 24 17.26 13.26 -19.40
CA LYS A 24 16.97 12.56 -18.17
C LYS A 24 17.69 11.22 -18.17
N LYS A 25 18.32 10.84 -17.06
CA LYS A 25 19.11 9.59 -16.98
C LYS A 25 18.40 8.52 -16.19
N SER A 26 17.57 8.93 -15.24
CA SER A 26 16.94 8.05 -14.26
C SER A 26 15.47 8.43 -14.11
N GLN A 27 14.55 7.58 -14.55
CA GLN A 27 13.12 7.90 -14.61
C GLN A 27 12.30 6.87 -13.83
N VAL A 28 11.22 7.30 -13.17
CA VAL A 28 10.26 6.39 -12.55
C VAL A 28 9.00 6.32 -13.39
N LEU A 29 8.67 5.11 -13.84
CA LEU A 29 7.37 4.78 -14.42
C LEU A 29 6.41 4.42 -13.30
N VAL A 30 5.44 5.29 -13.06
CA VAL A 30 4.38 5.09 -12.07
C VAL A 30 3.12 4.60 -12.78
N ALA A 31 2.71 3.40 -12.47
CA ALA A 31 1.47 2.84 -13.00
C ALA A 31 0.79 1.98 -11.93
N PRO A 32 -0.55 2.02 -11.82
CA PRO A 32 -1.30 1.26 -10.81
C PRO A 32 -0.98 -0.23 -10.82
N THR A 33 -1.30 -0.91 -9.71
CA THR A 33 -1.24 -2.37 -9.67
C THR A 33 -2.22 -2.94 -10.70
N GLY A 34 -1.76 -3.87 -11.55
CA GLY A 34 -2.59 -4.40 -12.65
C GLY A 34 -2.41 -3.70 -13.99
N ALA A 35 -1.71 -2.56 -14.06
CA ALA A 35 -1.45 -1.84 -15.32
C ALA A 35 -0.45 -2.54 -16.27
N GLY A 36 0.11 -3.69 -15.90
CA GLY A 36 1.05 -4.42 -16.76
C GLY A 36 2.47 -3.86 -16.78
N LYS A 37 2.98 -3.35 -15.65
CA LYS A 37 4.37 -2.84 -15.53
C LYS A 37 5.42 -3.83 -16.04
N THR A 38 5.22 -5.11 -15.75
CA THR A 38 6.14 -6.17 -16.20
C THR A 38 6.14 -6.31 -17.72
N GLU A 39 4.98 -6.17 -18.38
CA GLU A 39 4.89 -6.23 -19.85
C GLU A 39 5.62 -5.03 -20.49
N MET A 40 5.48 -3.84 -19.91
CA MET A 40 6.23 -2.66 -20.35
C MET A 40 7.74 -2.83 -20.17
N ALA A 41 8.19 -3.43 -19.05
CA ALA A 41 9.59 -3.76 -18.82
C ALA A 41 10.12 -4.75 -19.86
N ILE A 42 9.37 -5.80 -20.16
CA ILE A 42 9.74 -6.81 -21.17
C ILE A 42 9.84 -6.17 -22.57
N ALA A 43 8.91 -5.27 -22.92
CA ALA A 43 8.96 -4.53 -24.17
C ALA A 43 10.23 -3.66 -24.30
N LEU A 44 10.61 -2.99 -23.19
CA LEU A 44 11.85 -2.21 -23.13
C LEU A 44 13.08 -3.11 -23.30
N MET A 45 13.15 -4.24 -22.58
CA MET A 45 14.26 -5.19 -22.69
C MET A 45 14.36 -5.77 -24.10
N LYS A 46 13.23 -6.11 -24.73
CA LYS A 46 13.17 -6.56 -26.12
C LYS A 46 13.76 -5.52 -27.07
N ALA A 47 13.31 -4.26 -26.97
CA ALA A 47 13.79 -3.17 -27.81
C ALA A 47 15.30 -2.87 -27.63
N VAL A 48 15.83 -3.07 -26.41
CA VAL A 48 17.27 -2.93 -26.11
C VAL A 48 18.06 -4.07 -26.75
N LYS A 49 17.56 -5.31 -26.63
CA LYS A 49 18.17 -6.50 -27.25
C LYS A 49 18.23 -6.38 -28.78
N GLU A 50 17.15 -5.93 -29.41
CA GLU A 50 17.07 -5.74 -30.86
C GLU A 50 18.11 -4.73 -31.41
N LYS A 51 18.56 -3.81 -30.54
CA LYS A 51 19.64 -2.86 -30.84
C LYS A 51 21.05 -3.38 -30.52
N GLY A 52 21.17 -4.64 -30.06
CA GLY A 52 22.44 -5.23 -29.64
C GLY A 52 22.94 -4.77 -28.27
N ASN A 53 22.15 -3.99 -27.53
CA ASN A 53 22.49 -3.43 -26.23
C ASN A 53 22.13 -4.39 -25.07
N LYS A 54 22.59 -4.07 -23.86
CA LYS A 54 22.43 -4.88 -22.66
C LYS A 54 21.42 -4.27 -21.68
N ALA A 55 20.53 -5.08 -21.13
CA ALA A 55 19.57 -4.66 -20.12
C ALA A 55 19.45 -5.65 -18.97
N ALA A 56 19.25 -5.14 -17.76
CA ALA A 56 18.91 -5.96 -16.60
C ALA A 56 17.64 -5.44 -15.92
N MET A 57 16.83 -6.39 -15.41
CA MET A 57 15.70 -6.11 -14.53
C MET A 57 15.98 -6.66 -13.14
N ILE A 58 16.03 -5.78 -12.15
CA ILE A 58 16.21 -6.12 -10.74
C ILE A 58 14.87 -6.31 -10.05
N LEU A 59 14.73 -7.44 -9.35
CA LEU A 59 13.53 -7.85 -8.62
C LEU A 59 13.90 -8.21 -7.17
N ASP A 60 13.05 -7.85 -6.22
CA ASP A 60 13.33 -8.05 -4.79
C ASP A 60 13.03 -9.48 -4.30
N ARG A 61 12.21 -10.26 -5.03
CA ARG A 61 11.81 -11.62 -4.64
C ARG A 61 12.14 -12.66 -5.70
N ILE A 62 12.59 -13.83 -5.25
CA ILE A 62 12.91 -15.01 -6.09
C ILE A 62 11.71 -15.41 -6.97
N VAL A 63 10.51 -15.46 -6.39
CA VAL A 63 9.28 -15.79 -7.12
C VAL A 63 9.05 -14.85 -8.31
N LEU A 64 9.33 -13.55 -8.15
CA LEU A 64 9.19 -12.57 -9.23
C LEU A 64 10.25 -12.76 -10.32
N CYS A 65 11.49 -13.16 -9.95
CA CYS A 65 12.52 -13.50 -10.93
C CYS A 65 12.06 -14.67 -11.80
N ASN A 66 11.53 -15.73 -11.20
CA ASN A 66 11.03 -16.90 -11.90
C ASN A 66 9.83 -16.57 -12.81
N GLN A 67 8.89 -15.75 -12.33
CA GLN A 67 7.74 -15.30 -13.11
C GLN A 67 8.16 -14.44 -14.30
N THR A 68 9.10 -13.51 -14.11
CA THR A 68 9.63 -12.66 -15.18
C THR A 68 10.39 -13.49 -16.21
N SER A 69 11.22 -14.44 -15.76
CA SER A 69 11.93 -15.37 -16.66
C SER A 69 10.96 -16.17 -17.52
N LYS A 70 9.92 -16.78 -16.92
CA LYS A 70 8.88 -17.50 -17.68
C LYS A 70 8.16 -16.61 -18.70
N ARG A 71 7.93 -15.33 -18.37
CA ARG A 71 7.30 -14.38 -19.33
C ARG A 71 8.23 -14.04 -20.48
N LEU A 72 9.53 -13.83 -20.24
CA LEU A 72 10.52 -13.63 -21.30
C LEU A 72 10.58 -14.85 -22.23
N GLU A 73 10.56 -16.07 -21.68
CA GLU A 73 10.47 -17.31 -22.46
C GLU A 73 9.22 -17.37 -23.35
N LYS A 74 8.05 -17.02 -22.78
CA LYS A 74 6.78 -16.98 -23.51
C LYS A 74 6.86 -16.08 -24.76
N TYR A 75 7.63 -14.98 -24.68
CA TYR A 75 7.83 -14.04 -25.78
C TYR A 75 9.07 -14.36 -26.64
N GLY A 76 9.74 -15.50 -26.42
CA GLY A 76 10.91 -15.90 -27.19
C GLY A 76 12.14 -15.03 -26.97
N ILE A 77 12.23 -14.33 -25.81
CA ILE A 77 13.38 -13.48 -25.49
C ILE A 77 14.39 -14.30 -24.68
N ASP A 78 15.52 -14.59 -25.32
CA ASP A 78 16.63 -15.27 -24.64
C ASP A 78 17.30 -14.36 -23.62
N HIS A 79 17.57 -14.90 -22.41
CA HIS A 79 18.02 -14.14 -21.24
C HIS A 79 18.75 -15.02 -20.23
N GLY A 80 19.54 -14.39 -19.37
CA GLY A 80 20.12 -14.99 -18.19
C GLY A 80 19.33 -14.64 -16.92
N VAL A 81 19.53 -15.43 -15.85
CA VAL A 81 18.98 -15.15 -14.51
C VAL A 81 20.11 -15.14 -13.49
N LEU A 82 20.38 -13.97 -12.92
CA LEU A 82 21.38 -13.79 -11.87
C LEU A 82 20.72 -13.94 -10.49
N GLN A 83 20.44 -15.19 -10.14
CA GLN A 83 19.89 -15.63 -8.86
C GLN A 83 20.67 -16.85 -8.38
N SER A 84 20.90 -16.96 -7.10
CA SER A 84 21.61 -18.11 -6.51
C SER A 84 20.87 -19.43 -6.81
N GLY A 85 21.58 -20.41 -7.39
CA GLY A 85 21.05 -21.73 -7.68
C GLY A 85 20.04 -21.79 -8.84
N HIS A 86 19.84 -20.73 -9.60
CA HIS A 86 18.89 -20.77 -10.71
C HIS A 86 19.48 -21.51 -11.91
N TRP A 87 18.70 -22.45 -12.50
CA TRP A 87 19.14 -23.29 -13.63
C TRP A 87 19.53 -22.49 -14.90
N ARG A 88 18.92 -21.29 -15.09
CA ARG A 88 19.22 -20.38 -16.22
C ARG A 88 20.31 -19.35 -15.84
N TYR A 89 21.29 -19.72 -15.05
CA TYR A 89 22.43 -18.86 -14.76
C TYR A 89 23.32 -18.71 -15.99
N ARG A 90 23.14 -17.61 -16.74
CA ARG A 90 23.85 -17.28 -17.98
C ARG A 90 24.32 -15.83 -17.95
N PRO A 91 25.43 -15.51 -17.27
CA PRO A 91 25.87 -14.13 -17.05
C PRO A 91 26.32 -13.40 -18.32
N TYR A 92 26.55 -14.12 -19.42
CA TYR A 92 26.97 -13.60 -20.73
C TYR A 92 25.80 -13.10 -21.59
N GLU A 93 24.55 -13.38 -21.22
CA GLU A 93 23.39 -12.94 -21.98
C GLU A 93 23.18 -11.41 -21.88
N ASN A 94 22.79 -10.79 -23.00
CA ASN A 94 22.51 -9.34 -23.03
C ASN A 94 21.29 -8.92 -22.20
N ILE A 95 20.38 -9.83 -21.97
CA ILE A 95 19.20 -9.59 -21.12
C ILE A 95 19.35 -10.39 -19.83
N GLN A 96 19.27 -9.71 -18.70
CA GLN A 96 19.43 -10.32 -17.38
C GLN A 96 18.21 -10.06 -16.48
N VAL A 97 17.75 -11.11 -15.81
CA VAL A 97 16.80 -11.01 -14.68
C VAL A 97 17.58 -11.21 -13.40
N CYS A 98 17.59 -10.21 -12.51
CA CYS A 98 18.49 -10.19 -11.37
C CYS A 98 17.73 -10.20 -10.05
N SER A 99 18.11 -11.08 -9.14
CA SER A 99 17.69 -10.98 -7.74
C SER A 99 18.48 -9.88 -7.04
N ALA A 100 17.79 -8.88 -6.48
CA ALA A 100 18.41 -7.78 -5.74
C ALA A 100 19.31 -8.29 -4.59
N GLN A 101 18.87 -9.34 -3.88
CA GLN A 101 19.62 -9.96 -2.79
C GLN A 101 20.91 -10.63 -3.29
N THR A 102 20.87 -11.26 -4.48
CA THR A 102 22.03 -11.91 -5.07
C THR A 102 23.08 -10.88 -5.49
N LEU A 103 22.65 -9.77 -6.13
CA LEU A 103 23.56 -8.69 -6.51
C LEU A 103 24.19 -8.02 -5.29
N GLU A 104 23.39 -7.73 -4.26
CA GLU A 104 23.87 -7.14 -3.01
C GLU A 104 24.90 -8.03 -2.31
N LYS A 105 24.64 -9.35 -2.23
CA LYS A 105 25.54 -10.32 -1.60
C LYS A 105 26.84 -10.52 -2.37
N ARG A 106 26.79 -10.48 -3.70
CA ARG A 106 27.98 -10.64 -4.56
C ARG A 106 28.79 -9.35 -4.69
N GLY A 107 28.12 -8.18 -4.54
CA GLY A 107 28.74 -6.88 -4.78
C GLY A 107 28.99 -6.60 -6.27
N GLU A 108 28.49 -7.43 -7.16
CA GLU A 108 28.75 -7.36 -8.60
C GLU A 108 27.43 -7.16 -9.36
N PHE A 109 27.44 -6.18 -10.25
CA PHE A 109 26.36 -5.91 -11.19
C PHE A 109 26.82 -6.27 -12.61
N PRO A 110 25.90 -6.73 -13.49
CA PRO A 110 26.26 -6.97 -14.89
C PRO A 110 26.58 -5.64 -15.60
N ASP A 111 27.37 -5.71 -16.67
CA ASP A 111 27.56 -4.59 -17.60
C ASP A 111 26.26 -4.35 -18.38
N LEU A 112 25.76 -3.11 -18.42
CA LEU A 112 24.46 -2.76 -18.98
C LEU A 112 24.39 -1.35 -19.56
N ASP A 113 23.46 -1.17 -20.51
CA ASP A 113 23.04 0.12 -21.05
C ASP A 113 21.73 0.59 -20.41
N LEU A 114 20.87 -0.36 -20.00
CA LEU A 114 19.58 -0.09 -19.35
C LEU A 114 19.39 -0.93 -18.08
N LEU A 115 19.13 -0.27 -16.98
CA LEU A 115 18.74 -0.86 -15.70
C LEU A 115 17.25 -0.63 -15.44
N ILE A 116 16.49 -1.69 -15.25
CA ILE A 116 15.08 -1.63 -14.83
C ILE A 116 14.99 -2.14 -13.40
N ILE A 117 14.30 -1.40 -12.51
CA ILE A 117 14.16 -1.74 -11.09
C ILE A 117 12.67 -1.86 -10.78
N ASP A 118 12.23 -3.06 -10.43
CA ASP A 118 10.86 -3.27 -9.96
C ASP A 118 10.72 -2.82 -8.50
N GLU A 119 9.53 -2.33 -8.15
CA GLU A 119 9.23 -1.71 -6.85
C GLU A 119 10.26 -0.64 -6.45
N ALA A 120 10.51 0.30 -7.38
CA ALA A 120 11.53 1.35 -7.26
C ALA A 120 11.49 2.16 -5.96
N HIS A 121 10.33 2.21 -5.30
CA HIS A 121 10.17 2.84 -3.97
C HIS A 121 10.92 2.10 -2.85
N GLN A 122 11.43 0.89 -3.11
CA GLN A 122 12.23 0.08 -2.19
C GLN A 122 13.65 -0.21 -2.73
N THR A 123 14.16 0.66 -3.60
CA THR A 123 15.51 0.46 -4.19
C THR A 123 16.57 0.33 -3.09
N ARG A 124 17.34 -0.76 -3.13
CA ARG A 124 18.38 -1.07 -2.14
C ARG A 124 19.58 -0.14 -2.27
N LYS A 125 20.28 0.11 -1.16
CA LYS A 125 21.45 0.99 -1.12
C LYS A 125 22.51 0.59 -2.14
N ALA A 126 22.86 -0.70 -2.22
CA ALA A 126 23.84 -1.21 -3.20
C ALA A 126 23.47 -0.84 -4.65
N THR A 127 22.18 -0.93 -5.02
CA THR A 127 21.69 -0.52 -6.33
C THR A 127 21.78 0.99 -6.54
N VAL A 128 21.47 1.80 -5.52
CA VAL A 128 21.62 3.26 -5.58
C VAL A 128 23.08 3.65 -5.75
N ASP A 129 24.00 3.01 -5.02
CA ASP A 129 25.42 3.27 -5.12
C ASP A 129 25.97 2.87 -6.50
N PHE A 130 25.51 1.74 -7.06
CA PHE A 130 25.82 1.34 -8.43
C PHE A 130 25.35 2.36 -9.48
N ILE A 131 24.11 2.86 -9.38
CA ILE A 131 23.58 3.90 -10.28
C ILE A 131 24.45 5.15 -10.25
N LYS A 132 24.85 5.59 -9.06
CA LYS A 132 25.71 6.78 -8.90
C LYS A 132 27.11 6.60 -9.49
N ALA A 133 27.67 5.40 -9.35
CA ALA A 133 28.99 5.07 -9.89
C ALA A 133 29.00 4.94 -11.43
N ASN A 134 27.84 4.70 -12.04
CA ASN A 134 27.69 4.44 -13.47
C ASN A 134 26.72 5.43 -14.17
N PRO A 135 27.06 6.71 -14.27
CA PRO A 135 26.16 7.76 -14.77
C PRO A 135 25.83 7.64 -16.27
N HIS A 136 26.47 6.74 -17.00
CA HIS A 136 26.19 6.44 -18.41
C HIS A 136 24.99 5.50 -18.58
N ILE A 137 24.64 4.71 -17.57
CA ILE A 137 23.53 3.76 -17.62
C ILE A 137 22.19 4.52 -17.53
N ARG A 138 21.25 4.17 -18.40
CA ARG A 138 19.87 4.62 -18.30
C ARG A 138 19.13 3.78 -17.25
N VAL A 139 18.35 4.43 -16.40
CA VAL A 139 17.65 3.77 -15.30
C VAL A 139 16.15 4.02 -15.40
N ILE A 140 15.36 2.95 -15.28
CA ILE A 140 13.90 3.01 -15.18
C ILE A 140 13.46 2.29 -13.92
N GLY A 141 12.90 3.03 -12.98
CA GLY A 141 12.20 2.47 -11.83
C GLY A 141 10.74 2.21 -12.16
N LEU A 142 10.22 1.05 -11.77
CA LEU A 142 8.80 0.71 -11.89
C LEU A 142 8.16 0.70 -10.51
N THR A 143 7.04 1.37 -10.33
CA THR A 143 6.29 1.31 -9.07
C THR A 143 4.83 1.70 -9.25
N ALA A 144 3.96 1.23 -8.38
CA ALA A 144 2.60 1.76 -8.23
C ALA A 144 2.53 2.87 -7.17
N THR A 145 3.54 2.96 -6.28
CA THR A 145 3.48 3.74 -5.05
C THR A 145 4.81 4.45 -4.76
N PRO A 146 5.13 5.54 -5.47
CA PRO A 146 6.41 6.23 -5.37
C PRO A 146 6.50 7.19 -4.16
N PHE A 147 5.96 6.79 -3.00
CA PHE A 147 5.82 7.68 -1.82
C PHE A 147 6.98 7.59 -0.83
N THR A 148 8.11 7.01 -1.25
CA THR A 148 9.31 6.92 -0.40
C THR A 148 10.03 8.27 -0.34
N LYS A 149 10.37 8.69 0.89
CA LYS A 149 11.12 9.93 1.13
C LYS A 149 12.45 9.92 0.37
N GLY A 150 12.71 10.97 -0.39
CA GLY A 150 13.96 11.16 -1.13
C GLY A 150 14.07 10.36 -2.42
N LEU A 151 12.98 9.78 -2.92
CA LEU A 151 12.98 9.05 -4.19
C LEU A 151 13.43 9.95 -5.36
N GLY A 152 13.08 11.25 -5.32
CA GLY A 152 13.49 12.26 -6.29
C GLY A 152 15.00 12.60 -6.26
N LYS A 153 15.77 12.06 -5.30
CA LYS A 153 17.26 12.16 -5.32
C LYS A 153 17.90 11.05 -6.15
N VAL A 154 17.16 9.99 -6.43
CA VAL A 154 17.62 8.83 -7.23
C VAL A 154 17.09 8.94 -8.66
N TYR A 155 15.86 9.41 -8.81
CA TYR A 155 15.17 9.52 -10.09
C TYR A 155 14.87 10.98 -10.41
N ASP A 156 15.26 11.43 -11.59
CA ASP A 156 15.17 12.83 -12.05
C ASP A 156 13.92 13.14 -12.88
N ASN A 157 13.10 12.11 -13.17
CA ASN A 157 11.84 12.25 -13.89
C ASN A 157 10.78 11.25 -13.39
N VAL A 158 9.50 11.63 -13.50
CA VAL A 158 8.35 10.78 -13.25
C VAL A 158 7.46 10.69 -14.49
N VAL A 159 7.13 9.47 -14.89
CA VAL A 159 6.22 9.15 -15.98
C VAL A 159 5.03 8.42 -15.40
N SER A 160 3.85 9.03 -15.45
CA SER A 160 2.58 8.46 -14.95
C SER A 160 1.54 8.49 -16.09
N PRO A 161 1.58 7.52 -17.02
CA PRO A 161 0.79 7.55 -18.25
C PRO A 161 -0.68 7.22 -18.05
N VAL A 162 -1.02 6.59 -16.94
CA VAL A 162 -2.37 6.07 -16.67
C VAL A 162 -2.72 6.18 -15.20
N THR A 163 -3.97 6.51 -14.88
CA THR A 163 -4.51 6.60 -13.52
C THR A 163 -5.30 5.33 -13.17
N THR A 164 -5.56 5.12 -11.89
CA THR A 164 -6.44 4.03 -11.44
C THR A 164 -7.84 4.21 -11.97
N LYS A 165 -8.35 5.45 -12.01
CA LYS A 165 -9.67 5.80 -12.59
C LYS A 165 -9.78 5.38 -14.05
N HIS A 166 -8.75 5.67 -14.86
CA HIS A 166 -8.72 5.27 -16.27
C HIS A 166 -8.79 3.74 -16.41
N LEU A 167 -7.99 2.99 -15.62
CA LEU A 167 -8.01 1.52 -15.66
C LEU A 167 -9.35 0.92 -15.22
N VAL A 168 -10.06 1.57 -14.29
CA VAL A 168 -11.43 1.19 -13.92
C VAL A 168 -12.38 1.46 -15.08
N GLY A 169 -12.26 2.61 -15.76
CA GLY A 169 -13.06 2.93 -16.96
C GLY A 169 -12.86 1.94 -18.10
N GLU A 170 -11.63 1.47 -18.31
CA GLU A 170 -11.25 0.44 -19.29
C GLU A 170 -11.55 -1.00 -18.83
N GLN A 171 -12.18 -1.19 -17.67
CA GLN A 171 -12.50 -2.50 -17.08
C GLN A 171 -11.27 -3.42 -16.85
N LEU A 172 -10.08 -2.83 -16.74
CA LEU A 172 -8.84 -3.53 -16.38
C LEU A 172 -8.66 -3.66 -14.87
N LEU A 173 -9.31 -2.76 -14.14
CA LEU A 173 -9.57 -2.83 -12.72
C LEU A 173 -11.07 -2.71 -12.48
N VAL A 174 -11.54 -3.19 -11.33
CA VAL A 174 -12.94 -3.04 -10.93
C VAL A 174 -13.10 -1.94 -9.88
N PRO A 175 -14.25 -1.26 -9.83
CA PRO A 175 -14.54 -0.30 -8.77
C PRO A 175 -14.56 -0.98 -7.40
N LEU A 176 -14.21 -0.22 -6.36
CA LEU A 176 -14.11 -0.70 -4.99
C LEU A 176 -15.25 -0.13 -4.15
N ARG A 177 -16.07 -1.00 -3.56
CA ARG A 177 -17.08 -0.63 -2.54
C ARG A 177 -16.42 -0.75 -1.18
N VAL A 178 -16.29 0.37 -0.47
CA VAL A 178 -15.57 0.44 0.80
C VAL A 178 -16.54 0.51 1.96
N PHE A 179 -16.36 -0.37 2.93
CA PHE A 179 -17.09 -0.38 4.20
C PHE A 179 -16.10 -0.09 5.33
N ILE A 180 -16.42 0.86 6.17
CA ILE A 180 -15.56 1.32 7.27
C ILE A 180 -16.32 1.33 8.59
N ALA A 181 -15.57 1.26 9.69
CA ALA A 181 -16.11 1.55 11.00
C ALA A 181 -16.29 3.07 11.19
N LYS A 182 -17.36 3.46 11.88
CA LYS A 182 -17.73 4.88 12.06
C LYS A 182 -16.74 5.69 12.88
N GLU A 183 -16.07 5.07 13.86
CA GLU A 183 -15.14 5.76 14.76
C GLU A 183 -13.93 4.89 15.07
N ILE A 184 -12.75 5.42 14.77
CA ILE A 184 -11.47 4.82 15.15
C ILE A 184 -10.73 5.85 15.99
N ASP A 185 -10.66 5.60 17.29
CA ASP A 185 -9.83 6.40 18.17
C ASP A 185 -8.40 5.86 18.18
N MET A 186 -7.51 6.57 17.47
CA MET A 186 -6.07 6.32 17.45
C MET A 186 -5.32 7.27 18.39
N SER A 187 -6.02 7.97 19.28
CA SER A 187 -5.40 8.88 20.25
C SER A 187 -4.50 8.12 21.22
N GLY A 188 -3.29 8.63 21.42
CA GLY A 188 -2.31 8.09 22.38
C GLY A 188 -1.47 6.88 21.91
N ALA A 189 -1.59 6.43 20.67
CA ALA A 189 -0.72 5.38 20.14
C ALA A 189 0.68 5.91 19.77
N THR A 190 1.72 5.20 20.18
CA THR A 190 3.13 5.59 19.98
C THR A 190 3.64 5.17 18.61
N LYS A 191 4.54 5.98 17.99
CA LYS A 191 5.12 5.74 16.68
C LYS A 191 6.63 5.50 16.77
N VAL A 192 7.14 4.49 16.06
CA VAL A 192 8.57 4.21 15.88
C VAL A 192 8.89 4.34 14.39
N ALA A 193 9.90 5.16 14.06
CA ALA A 193 10.28 5.47 12.67
C ALA A 193 9.11 5.96 11.78
N GLY A 194 8.04 6.46 12.43
CA GLY A 194 6.88 7.01 11.74
C GLY A 194 5.75 6.03 11.47
N GLU A 195 5.94 4.74 11.70
CA GLU A 195 4.90 3.71 11.70
C GLU A 195 4.58 3.27 13.14
N TRP A 196 3.40 2.65 13.32
CA TRP A 196 3.08 1.98 14.57
C TRP A 196 4.10 0.87 14.80
N SER A 197 4.84 0.91 15.93
CA SER A 197 5.77 -0.17 16.24
C SER A 197 4.98 -1.45 16.45
N GLN A 198 5.48 -2.54 15.88
CA GLN A 198 4.87 -3.85 16.07
C GLN A 198 4.82 -4.24 17.55
N ALA A 199 5.80 -3.78 18.36
CA ALA A 199 5.83 -3.97 19.80
C ALA A 199 4.81 -3.09 20.54
N ASP A 200 4.64 -1.81 20.17
CA ASP A 200 3.63 -0.92 20.77
C ASP A 200 2.21 -1.29 20.31
N ALA A 201 2.08 -1.77 19.08
CA ALA A 201 0.85 -2.39 18.60
C ALA A 201 0.49 -3.63 19.44
N THR A 202 1.50 -4.39 19.85
CA THR A 202 1.38 -5.57 20.71
C THR A 202 1.09 -5.18 22.17
N GLU A 203 1.73 -4.14 22.69
CA GLU A 203 1.65 -3.75 24.11
C GLU A 203 0.41 -2.93 24.45
N ARG A 204 -0.11 -2.15 23.50
CA ARG A 204 -1.26 -1.26 23.71
C ARG A 204 -2.55 -1.77 23.09
N GLY A 205 -2.49 -2.85 22.34
CA GLY A 205 -3.61 -3.42 21.61
C GLY A 205 -4.15 -2.41 20.57
N ILE A 206 -3.74 -2.56 19.32
CA ILE A 206 -4.37 -1.80 18.24
C ILE A 206 -5.84 -2.19 18.22
N LYS A 207 -6.72 -1.21 18.45
CA LYS A 207 -8.17 -1.43 18.39
C LYS A 207 -8.52 -1.66 16.92
N ILE A 208 -8.90 -2.87 16.58
CA ILE A 208 -9.61 -3.16 15.33
C ILE A 208 -11.08 -3.05 15.67
N THR A 209 -11.78 -2.17 14.95
CA THR A 209 -13.18 -1.92 15.18
C THR A 209 -14.03 -3.01 14.54
N GLY A 210 -14.95 -3.58 15.29
CA GLY A 210 -15.87 -4.62 14.84
C GLY A 210 -15.29 -6.05 14.87
N ASP A 211 -16.18 -7.03 14.81
CA ASP A 211 -15.83 -8.43 14.62
C ASP A 211 -15.57 -8.71 13.14
N VAL A 212 -14.31 -8.96 12.81
CA VAL A 212 -13.88 -9.20 11.41
C VAL A 212 -14.65 -10.36 10.78
N VAL A 213 -14.91 -11.43 11.54
CA VAL A 213 -15.60 -12.62 11.06
C VAL A 213 -17.08 -12.36 10.87
N ALA A 214 -17.74 -11.76 11.87
CA ALA A 214 -19.17 -11.46 11.83
C ALA A 214 -19.50 -10.46 10.70
N GLU A 215 -18.70 -9.40 10.54
CA GLU A 215 -18.92 -8.43 9.45
C GLU A 215 -18.65 -9.04 8.08
N TRP A 216 -17.63 -9.91 7.94
CA TRP A 216 -17.40 -10.60 6.68
C TRP A 216 -18.56 -11.53 6.33
N ILE A 217 -19.06 -12.35 7.29
CA ILE A 217 -20.22 -13.22 7.08
C ILE A 217 -21.42 -12.39 6.63
N LYS A 218 -21.71 -11.32 7.37
CA LYS A 218 -22.82 -10.42 7.05
C LYS A 218 -22.68 -9.84 5.65
N LYS A 219 -21.54 -9.23 5.33
CA LYS A 219 -21.34 -8.53 4.05
C LYS A 219 -21.25 -9.46 2.87
N THR A 220 -20.64 -10.65 3.00
CA THR A 220 -20.57 -11.60 1.90
C THR A 220 -21.97 -12.11 1.54
N HIS A 221 -22.85 -12.36 2.53
CA HIS A 221 -24.23 -12.79 2.26
C HIS A 221 -25.14 -11.65 1.80
N GLU A 222 -25.04 -10.46 2.40
CA GLU A 222 -25.83 -9.28 1.98
C GLU A 222 -25.56 -8.86 0.52
N ILE A 223 -24.29 -8.92 0.10
CA ILE A 223 -23.88 -8.36 -1.19
C ILE A 223 -23.88 -9.44 -2.29
N PHE A 224 -23.43 -10.64 -1.96
CA PHE A 224 -23.17 -11.69 -2.95
C PHE A 224 -24.07 -12.93 -2.80
N GLY A 225 -24.87 -13.02 -1.75
CA GLY A 225 -25.72 -14.17 -1.45
C GLY A 225 -24.96 -15.44 -1.00
N ALA A 226 -23.61 -15.44 -1.11
CA ALA A 226 -22.77 -16.57 -0.77
C ALA A 226 -21.34 -16.10 -0.46
N PRO A 227 -20.52 -16.93 0.27
CA PRO A 227 -19.10 -16.66 0.49
C PRO A 227 -18.33 -16.40 -0.81
N ARG A 228 -17.44 -15.42 -0.80
CA ARG A 228 -16.57 -15.08 -1.93
C ARG A 228 -15.11 -15.13 -1.54
N LYS A 229 -14.23 -15.42 -2.50
CA LYS A 229 -12.80 -15.42 -2.30
C LYS A 229 -12.33 -14.11 -1.66
N THR A 230 -11.62 -14.24 -0.54
CA THR A 230 -11.25 -13.12 0.33
C THR A 230 -9.75 -13.10 0.62
N ILE A 231 -9.15 -11.91 0.68
CA ILE A 231 -7.81 -11.71 1.24
C ILE A 231 -7.92 -10.88 2.52
N VAL A 232 -7.27 -11.33 3.59
CA VAL A 232 -7.19 -10.63 4.87
C VAL A 232 -5.75 -10.18 5.11
N PHE A 233 -5.55 -8.89 5.31
CA PHE A 233 -4.28 -8.31 5.68
C PHE A 233 -4.24 -8.07 7.19
N CYS A 234 -3.53 -8.95 7.92
CA CYS A 234 -3.45 -8.92 9.38
C CYS A 234 -2.20 -8.21 9.90
N ALA A 235 -2.22 -7.78 11.18
CA ALA A 235 -1.15 -7.00 11.79
C ALA A 235 0.11 -7.84 12.09
N GLY A 236 -0.03 -9.13 12.29
CA GLY A 236 1.08 -10.05 12.59
C GLY A 236 0.66 -11.51 12.42
N VAL A 237 1.62 -12.43 12.51
CA VAL A 237 1.36 -13.87 12.32
C VAL A 237 0.38 -14.39 13.37
N ASP A 238 0.58 -14.05 14.64
CA ASP A 238 -0.29 -14.50 15.74
C ASP A 238 -1.74 -14.00 15.56
N HIS A 239 -1.90 -12.75 15.08
CA HIS A 239 -3.21 -12.21 14.70
C HIS A 239 -3.84 -12.99 13.53
N GLY A 240 -3.02 -13.35 12.53
CA GLY A 240 -3.49 -14.13 11.39
C GLY A 240 -3.95 -15.55 11.79
N VAL A 241 -3.23 -16.21 12.69
CA VAL A 241 -3.60 -17.52 13.24
C VAL A 241 -4.89 -17.43 14.05
N ASP A 242 -5.06 -16.39 14.89
CA ASP A 242 -6.30 -16.19 15.66
C ASP A 242 -7.51 -15.97 14.75
N LEU A 243 -7.35 -15.13 13.70
CA LEU A 243 -8.41 -14.93 12.71
C LEU A 243 -8.75 -16.23 11.96
N SER A 244 -7.74 -17.00 11.55
CA SER A 244 -7.95 -18.30 10.87
C SER A 244 -8.78 -19.24 11.74
N ARG A 245 -8.46 -19.34 13.03
CA ARG A 245 -9.22 -20.14 14.00
C ARG A 245 -10.67 -19.64 14.13
N LYS A 246 -10.88 -18.33 14.30
CA LYS A 246 -12.23 -17.74 14.41
C LYS A 246 -13.09 -17.98 13.16
N PHE A 247 -12.49 -17.91 11.97
CA PHE A 247 -13.19 -18.28 10.75
C PHE A 247 -13.55 -19.77 10.72
N ALA A 248 -12.63 -20.65 11.15
CA ALA A 248 -12.89 -22.09 11.24
C ALA A 248 -14.01 -22.42 12.24
N ASP A 249 -14.01 -21.77 13.42
CA ASP A 249 -15.08 -21.90 14.42
C ASP A 249 -16.46 -21.46 13.87
N ALA A 250 -16.47 -20.52 12.93
CA ALA A 250 -17.66 -20.08 12.21
C ALA A 250 -18.00 -20.94 10.96
N GLY A 251 -17.24 -22.00 10.69
CA GLY A 251 -17.47 -22.92 9.56
C GLY A 251 -16.85 -22.51 8.23
N TYR A 252 -15.91 -21.55 8.21
CA TYR A 252 -15.27 -21.05 6.99
C TYR A 252 -13.76 -21.35 6.98
N ASN A 253 -13.28 -21.85 5.84
CA ASN A 253 -11.88 -22.22 5.66
C ASN A 253 -11.05 -20.98 5.22
N PHE A 254 -10.33 -20.39 6.16
CA PHE A 254 -9.36 -19.31 5.92
C PHE A 254 -7.96 -19.79 6.33
N VAL A 255 -7.03 -19.79 5.39
CA VAL A 255 -5.66 -20.27 5.61
C VAL A 255 -4.73 -19.08 5.90
N CYS A 256 -4.04 -19.14 7.05
CA CYS A 256 -3.01 -18.16 7.38
C CYS A 256 -1.69 -18.54 6.72
N VAL A 257 -1.12 -17.61 5.92
CA VAL A 257 0.14 -17.77 5.21
C VAL A 257 1.15 -16.75 5.72
N SER A 258 2.31 -17.21 6.18
CA SER A 258 3.33 -16.37 6.81
C SER A 258 4.73 -16.60 6.22
N TYR A 259 5.68 -15.74 6.60
CA TYR A 259 7.10 -15.91 6.23
C TYR A 259 7.77 -17.11 6.92
N LYS A 260 7.12 -17.70 7.93
CA LYS A 260 7.62 -18.88 8.66
C LYS A 260 7.30 -20.19 7.97
N ASP A 261 6.35 -20.17 7.04
CA ASP A 261 5.90 -21.35 6.35
C ASP A 261 6.86 -21.70 5.20
N ASP A 262 6.92 -22.98 4.87
CA ASP A 262 7.71 -23.50 3.76
C ASP A 262 7.29 -22.90 2.41
N ASP A 263 8.25 -22.62 1.52
CA ASP A 263 7.98 -21.95 0.25
C ASP A 263 7.18 -22.83 -0.73
N ASP A 264 7.37 -24.14 -0.71
CA ASP A 264 6.63 -25.08 -1.55
C ASP A 264 5.18 -25.18 -1.06
N TRP A 265 4.97 -25.29 0.26
CA TRP A 265 3.64 -25.30 0.85
C TRP A 265 2.88 -23.98 0.54
N LYS A 266 3.56 -22.82 0.65
CA LYS A 266 2.95 -21.52 0.29
C LYS A 266 2.49 -21.48 -1.15
N ARG A 267 3.34 -22.00 -2.04
CA ARG A 267 3.00 -22.07 -3.47
C ARG A 267 1.78 -22.94 -3.71
N ASP A 268 1.73 -24.11 -3.10
CA ASP A 268 0.64 -25.07 -3.27
C ASP A 268 -0.70 -24.51 -2.73
N ILE A 269 -0.68 -23.83 -1.59
CA ILE A 269 -1.87 -23.14 -1.02
C ILE A 269 -2.35 -22.01 -1.93
N ILE A 270 -1.44 -21.20 -2.47
CA ILE A 270 -1.79 -20.10 -3.39
C ILE A 270 -2.34 -20.67 -4.70
N GLU A 271 -1.78 -21.75 -5.19
CA GLU A 271 -2.24 -22.43 -6.40
C GLU A 271 -3.62 -23.05 -6.19
N ASP A 272 -3.85 -23.75 -5.08
CA ASP A 272 -5.19 -24.27 -4.73
C ASP A 272 -6.20 -23.11 -4.58
N PHE A 273 -5.86 -22.03 -3.88
CA PHE A 273 -6.73 -20.86 -3.75
C PHE A 273 -7.07 -20.22 -5.10
N SER A 274 -6.19 -20.31 -6.10
CA SER A 274 -6.44 -19.75 -7.44
C SER A 274 -7.46 -20.57 -8.25
N ARG A 275 -7.70 -21.83 -7.91
CA ARG A 275 -8.62 -22.71 -8.62
C ARG A 275 -10.07 -22.30 -8.38
N ALA A 276 -10.93 -22.50 -9.37
CA ALA A 276 -12.35 -22.19 -9.27
C ALA A 276 -13.11 -23.11 -8.28
N ASP A 277 -12.64 -24.36 -8.15
CA ASP A 277 -13.22 -25.42 -7.29
C ASP A 277 -12.61 -25.49 -5.87
N THR A 278 -11.80 -24.51 -5.49
CA THR A 278 -11.14 -24.48 -4.18
C THR A 278 -12.15 -24.47 -3.02
N LYS A 279 -11.78 -25.13 -1.94
CA LYS A 279 -12.52 -25.09 -0.67
C LYS A 279 -12.00 -24.00 0.28
N ILE A 280 -10.98 -23.24 -0.14
CA ILE A 280 -10.41 -22.14 0.61
C ILE A 280 -11.24 -20.89 0.35
N HIS A 281 -11.94 -20.38 1.37
CA HIS A 281 -12.73 -19.16 1.29
C HIS A 281 -11.85 -17.90 1.32
N GLY A 282 -10.70 -17.96 2.02
CA GLY A 282 -9.82 -16.81 2.09
C GLY A 282 -8.39 -17.14 2.51
N LEU A 283 -7.48 -16.23 2.16
CA LEU A 283 -6.09 -16.23 2.63
C LEU A 283 -5.86 -15.09 3.60
N ILE A 284 -5.17 -15.37 4.70
CA ILE A 284 -4.78 -14.39 5.71
C ILE A 284 -3.27 -14.23 5.67
N ALA A 285 -2.77 -13.00 5.53
CA ALA A 285 -1.33 -12.75 5.54
C ALA A 285 -0.98 -11.37 6.08
N THR A 286 0.25 -11.20 6.55
CA THR A 286 0.80 -9.90 6.94
C THR A 286 1.21 -9.07 5.72
N ASP A 287 2.27 -9.48 5.02
CA ASP A 287 2.84 -8.77 3.86
C ASP A 287 3.08 -9.68 2.64
N ILE A 288 2.93 -11.00 2.80
CA ILE A 288 3.36 -11.95 1.78
C ILE A 288 2.53 -11.86 0.50
N LEU A 289 1.24 -11.56 0.63
CA LEU A 289 0.30 -11.43 -0.48
C LEU A 289 0.33 -10.03 -1.15
N THR A 290 1.12 -9.11 -0.64
CA THR A 290 1.24 -7.76 -1.25
C THR A 290 2.12 -7.76 -2.50
N LYS A 291 3.01 -8.76 -2.67
CA LYS A 291 3.93 -8.86 -3.80
C LYS A 291 3.90 -10.26 -4.44
N GLY A 292 3.77 -10.32 -5.75
CA GLY A 292 3.82 -11.58 -6.50
C GLY A 292 2.56 -12.45 -6.46
N PHE A 293 1.52 -12.02 -5.73
CA PHE A 293 0.22 -12.70 -5.68
C PHE A 293 -0.69 -12.19 -6.80
N ASP A 294 -1.25 -13.11 -7.59
CA ASP A 294 -2.12 -12.80 -8.72
C ASP A 294 -3.30 -13.77 -8.78
N VAL A 295 -4.38 -13.42 -8.10
CA VAL A 295 -5.66 -14.17 -8.11
C VAL A 295 -6.78 -13.18 -8.43
N PRO A 296 -7.15 -13.05 -9.72
CA PRO A 296 -8.09 -12.02 -10.20
C PRO A 296 -9.51 -12.14 -9.66
N ASP A 297 -9.95 -13.35 -9.30
CA ASP A 297 -11.30 -13.64 -8.81
C ASP A 297 -11.52 -13.38 -7.30
N VAL A 298 -10.54 -12.79 -6.62
CA VAL A 298 -10.72 -12.30 -5.25
C VAL A 298 -11.70 -11.13 -5.24
N MET A 299 -12.83 -11.30 -4.53
CA MET A 299 -13.93 -10.34 -4.49
C MET A 299 -13.89 -9.41 -3.28
N ILE A 300 -13.30 -9.88 -2.16
CA ILE A 300 -13.31 -9.17 -0.87
C ILE A 300 -11.88 -9.00 -0.37
N GLY A 301 -11.55 -7.79 0.07
CA GLY A 301 -10.35 -7.49 0.82
C GLY A 301 -10.69 -7.02 2.23
N ILE A 302 -9.95 -7.49 3.23
CA ILE A 302 -10.11 -7.09 4.62
C ILE A 302 -8.82 -6.44 5.10
N SER A 303 -8.90 -5.18 5.51
CA SER A 303 -7.80 -4.48 6.17
C SER A 303 -7.94 -4.59 7.68
N ALA A 304 -7.14 -5.47 8.27
CA ALA A 304 -7.05 -5.69 9.71
C ALA A 304 -5.66 -5.30 10.27
N ARG A 305 -4.90 -4.50 9.51
CA ARG A 305 -3.59 -3.95 9.88
C ARG A 305 -3.58 -2.44 9.73
N PRO A 306 -3.62 -1.68 10.83
CA PRO A 306 -3.52 -0.22 10.75
C PRO A 306 -2.11 0.22 10.35
N PHE A 307 -2.05 1.20 9.46
CA PHE A 307 -0.84 1.92 9.08
C PHE A 307 -0.90 3.34 9.59
N SER A 308 0.22 3.87 10.05
CA SER A 308 0.30 5.27 10.47
C SER A 308 0.73 6.19 9.34
N LYS A 309 1.59 5.73 8.44
CA LYS A 309 2.16 6.51 7.33
C LYS A 309 2.24 5.74 6.01
N SER A 310 2.07 4.42 6.00
CA SER A 310 2.31 3.60 4.81
C SER A 310 1.12 3.63 3.83
N LEU A 311 0.93 4.76 3.16
CA LEU A 311 0.03 4.87 2.02
C LEU A 311 0.36 3.83 0.94
N SER A 312 1.66 3.57 0.70
CA SER A 312 2.11 2.55 -0.27
C SER A 312 1.53 1.17 0.00
N SER A 313 1.61 0.70 1.26
CA SER A 313 1.06 -0.61 1.63
C SER A 313 -0.45 -0.66 1.48
N HIS A 314 -1.14 0.42 1.87
CA HIS A 314 -2.59 0.53 1.73
C HIS A 314 -3.03 0.43 0.27
N ILE A 315 -2.41 1.19 -0.64
CA ILE A 315 -2.70 1.17 -2.07
C ILE A 315 -2.39 -0.21 -2.69
N GLN A 316 -1.25 -0.81 -2.31
CA GLN A 316 -0.89 -2.14 -2.82
C GLN A 316 -1.88 -3.22 -2.39
N GLN A 317 -2.38 -3.17 -1.16
CA GLN A 317 -3.39 -4.09 -0.66
C GLN A 317 -4.70 -3.94 -1.45
N MET A 318 -5.24 -2.73 -1.58
CA MET A 318 -6.46 -2.47 -2.36
C MET A 318 -6.29 -2.88 -3.83
N GLY A 319 -5.13 -2.59 -4.42
CA GLY A 319 -4.81 -2.95 -5.80
C GLY A 319 -4.80 -4.46 -6.08
N ARG A 320 -4.62 -5.33 -5.05
CA ARG A 320 -4.77 -6.78 -5.23
C ARG A 320 -6.22 -7.18 -5.43
N VAL A 321 -7.11 -6.51 -4.73
CA VAL A 321 -8.55 -6.81 -4.77
C VAL A 321 -9.24 -6.17 -5.97
N MET A 322 -8.72 -5.02 -6.44
CA MET A 322 -9.29 -4.31 -7.60
C MET A 322 -8.99 -4.94 -8.96
N ARG A 323 -8.18 -5.98 -9.05
CA ARG A 323 -7.89 -6.63 -10.34
C ARG A 323 -9.16 -7.19 -10.97
N ALA A 324 -9.38 -6.88 -12.25
CA ALA A 324 -10.48 -7.45 -13.01
C ALA A 324 -10.22 -8.93 -13.34
N ASN A 325 -11.29 -9.73 -13.36
CA ASN A 325 -11.24 -11.07 -13.92
C ASN A 325 -11.43 -10.98 -15.45
N LEU A 326 -10.32 -10.81 -16.17
CA LEU A 326 -10.36 -10.60 -17.62
C LEU A 326 -10.86 -11.83 -18.39
N ASN A 327 -10.82 -13.02 -17.78
CA ASN A 327 -11.35 -14.24 -18.40
C ASN A 327 -12.88 -14.30 -18.33
N ASN A 328 -13.46 -13.72 -17.26
CA ASN A 328 -14.90 -13.63 -17.07
C ASN A 328 -15.27 -12.32 -16.33
N PRO A 329 -15.28 -11.18 -17.01
CA PRO A 329 -15.52 -9.87 -16.39
C PRO A 329 -16.88 -9.76 -15.69
N ALA A 330 -17.90 -10.48 -16.18
CA ALA A 330 -19.23 -10.45 -15.59
C ALA A 330 -19.28 -11.02 -14.16
N ASP A 331 -18.37 -11.94 -13.81
CA ASP A 331 -18.32 -12.53 -12.48
C ASP A 331 -17.79 -11.57 -11.41
N LYS A 332 -17.11 -10.50 -11.83
CA LYS A 332 -16.51 -9.52 -10.92
C LYS A 332 -16.76 -8.08 -11.39
N PRO A 333 -17.98 -7.56 -11.26
CA PRO A 333 -18.31 -6.18 -11.64
C PRO A 333 -17.73 -5.13 -10.67
N PHE A 334 -17.46 -5.50 -9.44
CA PHE A 334 -16.85 -4.67 -8.40
C PHE A 334 -16.13 -5.56 -7.38
N ALA A 335 -15.35 -4.93 -6.51
CA ALA A 335 -14.77 -5.57 -5.35
C ALA A 335 -15.22 -4.88 -4.05
N VAL A 336 -15.10 -5.58 -2.92
CA VAL A 336 -15.48 -5.07 -1.61
C VAL A 336 -14.24 -4.93 -0.73
N TRP A 337 -14.14 -3.82 -0.01
CA TRP A 337 -13.08 -3.54 0.95
C TRP A 337 -13.70 -3.33 2.33
N LEU A 338 -13.36 -4.21 3.28
CA LEU A 338 -13.78 -4.10 4.68
C LEU A 338 -12.62 -3.52 5.48
N ASP A 339 -12.71 -2.24 5.82
CA ASP A 339 -11.65 -1.57 6.57
C ASP A 339 -11.92 -1.59 8.08
N HIS A 340 -11.30 -2.55 8.76
CA HIS A 340 -11.27 -2.65 10.22
C HIS A 340 -10.10 -1.86 10.84
N SER A 341 -9.26 -1.25 10.03
CA SER A 341 -8.01 -0.61 10.48
C SER A 341 -8.06 0.91 10.49
N GLY A 342 -9.07 1.51 9.84
CA GLY A 342 -9.20 2.95 9.63
C GLY A 342 -8.19 3.54 8.65
N ASN A 343 -7.53 2.71 7.88
CA ASN A 343 -6.56 3.14 6.88
C ASN A 343 -7.22 3.95 5.78
N TYR A 344 -8.41 3.53 5.32
CA TYR A 344 -9.09 4.19 4.22
C TYR A 344 -9.39 5.65 4.54
N LEU A 345 -9.99 5.95 5.69
CA LEU A 345 -10.24 7.33 6.11
C LEU A 345 -8.95 8.12 6.35
N ARG A 346 -7.90 7.46 6.88
CA ARG A 346 -6.63 8.11 7.16
C ARG A 346 -5.90 8.56 5.91
N PHE A 347 -6.00 7.80 4.84
CA PHE A 347 -5.30 8.05 3.57
C PHE A 347 -6.26 8.47 2.45
N GLN A 348 -7.52 8.76 2.75
CA GLN A 348 -8.57 8.99 1.74
C GLN A 348 -8.18 10.09 0.74
N ASP A 349 -7.72 11.24 1.22
CA ASP A 349 -7.39 12.36 0.32
C ASP A 349 -6.19 12.05 -0.57
N ASP A 350 -5.16 11.39 -0.01
CA ASP A 350 -3.98 10.98 -0.78
C ASP A 350 -4.35 9.88 -1.78
N TRP A 351 -5.24 8.96 -1.40
CA TRP A 351 -5.76 7.94 -2.29
C TRP A 351 -6.60 8.54 -3.42
N ASP A 352 -7.53 9.44 -3.09
CA ASP A 352 -8.42 10.09 -4.07
C ASP A 352 -7.61 10.89 -5.09
N ASP A 353 -6.55 11.60 -4.64
CA ASP A 353 -5.66 12.33 -5.56
C ASP A 353 -4.89 11.37 -6.49
N VAL A 354 -4.32 10.30 -5.96
CA VAL A 354 -3.61 9.29 -6.77
C VAL A 354 -4.58 8.56 -7.72
N PHE A 355 -5.77 8.24 -7.25
CA PHE A 355 -6.79 7.58 -8.05
C PHE A 355 -7.21 8.41 -9.27
N GLU A 356 -7.45 9.71 -9.07
CA GLU A 356 -7.94 10.63 -10.10
C GLU A 356 -6.81 11.16 -11.00
N ASN A 357 -5.69 11.57 -10.39
CA ASN A 357 -4.67 12.39 -11.05
C ASN A 357 -3.35 11.65 -11.30
N GLY A 358 -3.16 10.44 -10.71
CA GLY A 358 -1.86 9.75 -10.71
C GLY A 358 -0.80 10.48 -9.90
N VAL A 359 0.47 10.27 -10.22
CA VAL A 359 1.60 10.90 -9.50
C VAL A 359 2.38 11.80 -10.44
N ARG A 360 2.54 13.07 -10.06
CA ARG A 360 3.22 14.09 -10.88
C ARG A 360 4.59 14.48 -10.38
N ARG A 361 4.91 14.20 -9.11
CA ARG A 361 6.18 14.58 -8.46
C ARG A 361 6.64 13.53 -7.48
N LEU A 362 7.96 13.38 -7.37
CA LEU A 362 8.61 12.54 -6.37
C LEU A 362 9.01 13.40 -5.16
N ASP A 363 9.10 12.75 -4.00
CA ASP A 363 9.61 13.39 -2.78
C ASP A 363 11.10 13.71 -2.95
N ASP A 364 11.49 14.97 -2.76
CA ASP A 364 12.86 15.49 -2.90
C ASP A 364 13.72 15.31 -1.64
N GLY A 365 13.14 14.72 -0.59
CA GLY A 365 13.85 14.42 0.65
C GLY A 365 14.22 15.63 1.50
N LYS A 366 13.68 16.82 1.24
CA LYS A 366 13.89 17.99 2.10
C LYS A 366 13.41 17.69 3.51
N GLU A 367 14.28 17.87 4.49
CA GLU A 367 13.99 17.52 5.86
C GLU A 367 12.97 18.47 6.48
N LYS A 368 11.85 17.93 6.97
CA LYS A 368 11.14 18.56 8.09
C LYS A 368 12.01 18.37 9.34
N PRO A 369 12.18 19.38 10.20
CA PRO A 369 12.96 19.23 11.42
C PRO A 369 12.49 18.00 12.20
N LYS A 370 13.43 17.11 12.55
CA LYS A 370 13.15 15.93 13.37
C LYS A 370 12.72 16.40 14.76
N PRO A 371 11.60 15.88 15.31
CA PRO A 371 11.38 16.03 16.75
C PRO A 371 12.53 15.34 17.49
N GLU A 372 13.05 16.00 18.51
CA GLU A 372 14.14 15.44 19.35
C GLU A 372 13.74 14.07 19.90
N PRO A 373 14.68 13.10 19.94
CA PRO A 373 14.41 11.79 20.48
C PRO A 373 14.12 11.91 21.99
N SER A 374 12.90 11.64 22.40
CA SER A 374 12.62 11.46 23.81
C SER A 374 13.35 10.21 24.31
N GLU A 375 14.17 10.36 25.36
CA GLU A 375 14.80 9.23 26.06
C GLU A 375 13.73 8.26 26.55
N ARG A 376 13.61 7.12 25.87
CA ARG A 376 12.73 6.04 26.31
C ARG A 376 13.50 5.13 27.26
N LYS A 377 13.16 5.15 28.53
CA LYS A 377 13.51 4.07 29.45
C LYS A 377 12.90 2.77 28.96
N LYS A 378 13.71 1.80 28.56
CA LYS A 378 13.28 0.43 28.32
C LYS A 378 12.63 -0.07 29.63
N LYS A 379 11.34 -0.33 29.64
CA LYS A 379 10.72 -1.04 30.76
C LYS A 379 11.16 -2.50 30.69
N ASP A 380 11.88 -2.93 31.69
CA ASP A 380 12.20 -4.35 31.86
C ASP A 380 10.89 -5.12 32.04
N SER A 381 10.65 -6.11 31.16
CA SER A 381 9.47 -6.96 31.28
C SER A 381 9.66 -7.94 32.45
N LYS A 382 8.70 -7.97 33.37
CA LYS A 382 8.73 -8.87 34.53
C LYS A 382 7.76 -10.04 34.32
N CYS A 383 8.11 -11.20 34.83
CA CYS A 383 7.25 -12.36 34.84
C CYS A 383 5.97 -12.07 35.65
N PRO A 384 4.76 -12.29 35.09
CA PRO A 384 3.50 -12.00 35.79
C PRO A 384 3.27 -12.91 37.02
N ALA A 385 3.90 -14.09 37.05
CA ALA A 385 3.72 -15.06 38.13
C ALA A 385 4.68 -14.83 39.32
N CYS A 386 5.95 -14.45 39.07
CA CYS A 386 6.95 -14.34 40.15
C CYS A 386 7.70 -12.99 40.17
N HIS A 387 7.37 -12.06 39.28
CA HIS A 387 7.99 -10.75 39.14
C HIS A 387 9.49 -10.71 38.84
N ALA A 388 10.13 -11.88 38.58
CA ALA A 388 11.52 -11.93 38.12
C ALA A 388 11.64 -11.29 36.73
N LEU A 389 12.80 -10.71 36.43
CA LEU A 389 13.09 -10.14 35.11
C LEU A 389 13.06 -11.24 34.04
N TRP A 390 12.43 -10.92 32.92
CA TRP A 390 12.32 -11.84 31.79
C TRP A 390 13.63 -11.82 30.99
N VAL A 391 14.21 -12.99 30.74
CA VAL A 391 15.41 -13.08 29.90
C VAL A 391 15.01 -12.91 28.43
N VAL A 392 15.74 -12.05 27.71
CA VAL A 392 15.49 -11.77 26.31
C VAL A 392 15.75 -13.05 25.48
N GLY A 393 14.73 -13.46 24.72
CA GLY A 393 14.81 -14.66 23.86
C GLY A 393 14.20 -15.93 24.47
N GLU A 394 13.88 -15.94 25.77
CA GLU A 394 13.29 -17.10 26.44
C GLU A 394 11.75 -16.99 26.53
N ASP A 395 11.06 -18.07 26.18
CA ASP A 395 9.60 -18.16 26.30
C ASP A 395 9.16 -18.71 27.67
N LYS A 396 10.12 -19.17 28.52
CA LYS A 396 9.86 -19.65 29.89
C LYS A 396 10.61 -18.80 30.90
N CYS A 397 9.95 -18.46 31.98
CA CYS A 397 10.62 -17.79 33.11
C CYS A 397 11.64 -18.73 33.75
N ILE A 398 12.91 -18.31 33.77
CA ILE A 398 14.01 -19.10 34.37
C ILE A 398 13.86 -19.31 35.87
N ASN A 399 13.08 -18.45 36.56
CA ASN A 399 12.89 -18.53 38.01
C ASN A 399 11.72 -19.44 38.42
N CYS A 400 10.56 -19.40 37.71
CA CYS A 400 9.37 -20.14 38.12
C CYS A 400 8.77 -21.03 37.02
N GLY A 401 9.39 -21.12 35.86
CA GLY A 401 8.91 -21.96 34.75
C GLY A 401 7.65 -21.47 34.04
N HIS A 402 7.09 -20.33 34.46
CA HIS A 402 5.89 -19.74 33.81
C HIS A 402 6.15 -19.49 32.33
N VAL A 403 5.29 -20.03 31.47
CA VAL A 403 5.38 -19.86 30.01
C VAL A 403 4.72 -18.55 29.64
N ARG A 404 5.43 -17.73 28.84
CA ARG A 404 4.91 -16.46 28.32
C ARG A 404 3.74 -16.74 27.38
N GLU A 405 2.54 -16.45 27.82
CA GLU A 405 1.38 -16.44 26.91
C GLU A 405 1.58 -15.33 25.88
N ARG A 406 1.71 -15.70 24.61
CA ARG A 406 1.70 -14.74 23.50
C ARG A 406 0.27 -14.29 23.30
N VAL A 407 -0.16 -13.30 24.07
CA VAL A 407 -1.48 -12.71 23.92
C VAL A 407 -1.50 -11.94 22.58
N ASN A 408 -2.49 -12.25 21.76
CA ASN A 408 -2.77 -11.43 20.57
C ASN A 408 -3.00 -9.97 20.99
N ALA A 409 -2.14 -9.09 20.52
CA ALA A 409 -2.14 -7.68 20.91
C ALA A 409 -3.23 -6.86 20.23
N VAL A 410 -3.98 -7.46 19.34
CA VAL A 410 -5.08 -6.81 18.64
C VAL A 410 -6.35 -6.94 19.50
N ARG A 411 -6.84 -5.82 20.01
CA ARG A 411 -8.13 -5.76 20.69
C ARG A 411 -9.19 -5.35 19.67
N THR A 412 -10.24 -6.15 19.55
CA THR A 412 -11.45 -5.78 18.82
C THR A 412 -12.36 -4.98 19.76
N THR A 413 -12.94 -3.91 19.23
CA THR A 413 -14.02 -3.17 19.90
C THR A 413 -15.28 -3.35 19.08
N ASP A 414 -16.42 -3.45 19.75
CA ASP A 414 -17.70 -3.54 19.07
C ASP A 414 -17.94 -2.28 18.23
N GLY A 415 -18.25 -2.49 16.96
CA GLY A 415 -18.56 -1.44 16.01
C GLY A 415 -19.32 -1.98 14.81
N LYS A 416 -20.19 -1.18 14.22
CA LYS A 416 -20.93 -1.52 13.00
C LYS A 416 -20.20 -0.91 11.81
N MET A 417 -20.08 -1.69 10.73
CA MET A 417 -19.55 -1.18 9.46
C MET A 417 -20.64 -0.49 8.65
N GLU A 418 -20.31 0.69 8.12
CA GLU A 418 -21.15 1.40 7.16
C GLU A 418 -20.44 1.48 5.80
N GLU A 419 -21.21 1.40 4.72
CA GLU A 419 -20.69 1.58 3.39
C GLU A 419 -20.30 3.04 3.16
N LEU A 420 -19.07 3.27 2.76
CA LEU A 420 -18.61 4.54 2.24
C LEU A 420 -18.87 4.54 0.73
N ILE A 421 -19.96 5.19 0.31
CA ILE A 421 -20.24 5.34 -1.11
C ILE A 421 -19.18 6.28 -1.67
N ALA A 422 -18.37 5.79 -2.60
CA ALA A 422 -17.41 6.61 -3.31
C ALA A 422 -18.15 7.81 -3.95
N GLY A 423 -17.86 9.04 -3.48
CA GLY A 423 -18.59 10.25 -3.87
C GLY A 423 -19.66 10.74 -2.88
N ALA A 424 -20.05 9.97 -1.83
CA ALA A 424 -20.88 10.47 -0.72
C ALA A 424 -20.03 11.13 0.40
N GLY A 425 -18.74 11.03 0.35
CA GLY A 425 -17.87 12.03 0.97
C GLY A 425 -18.20 13.36 0.32
N VAL A 426 -18.48 14.36 1.14
CA VAL A 426 -18.90 15.71 0.75
C VAL A 426 -18.21 16.12 -0.54
N SER A 427 -18.95 16.34 -1.61
CA SER A 427 -18.43 16.59 -2.96
C SER A 427 -17.40 17.72 -2.92
N ARG A 428 -16.45 17.74 -3.86
CA ARG A 428 -15.49 18.86 -3.97
C ARG A 428 -16.22 20.20 -4.05
N SER A 429 -17.40 20.25 -4.68
CA SER A 429 -18.22 21.45 -4.75
C SER A 429 -18.76 21.85 -3.36
N SER A 430 -19.17 20.91 -2.53
CA SER A 430 -19.62 21.17 -1.16
C SER A 430 -18.47 21.55 -0.24
N LYS A 431 -17.29 20.92 -0.40
CA LYS A 431 -16.05 21.30 0.28
C LYS A 431 -15.62 22.71 -0.12
N GLN A 432 -15.68 23.04 -1.42
CA GLN A 432 -15.40 24.37 -1.94
C GLN A 432 -16.43 25.40 -1.43
N HIS A 433 -17.71 25.05 -1.42
CA HIS A 433 -18.77 25.94 -0.89
C HIS A 433 -18.55 26.26 0.59
N PHE A 434 -18.22 25.27 1.41
CA PHE A 434 -17.90 25.52 2.83
C PHE A 434 -16.61 26.34 2.98
N TRP A 435 -15.58 26.07 2.14
CA TRP A 435 -14.35 26.84 2.15
C TRP A 435 -14.60 28.32 1.78
N ASN A 436 -15.46 28.58 0.80
CA ASN A 436 -15.86 29.94 0.45
C ASN A 436 -16.53 30.68 1.62
N GLN A 437 -17.26 29.98 2.48
CA GLN A 437 -17.80 30.54 3.72
C GLN A 437 -16.69 30.83 4.74
N MET A 438 -15.66 29.99 4.83
CA MET A 438 -14.49 30.26 5.70
C MET A 438 -13.68 31.45 5.19
N VAL A 439 -13.52 31.60 3.88
CA VAL A 439 -12.93 32.80 3.23
C VAL A 439 -13.76 34.06 3.54
N TRP A 440 -15.08 33.93 3.61
CA TRP A 440 -15.93 35.05 4.04
C TRP A 440 -15.58 35.49 5.47
N TYR A 441 -15.41 34.55 6.43
CA TYR A 441 -14.99 34.88 7.81
C TYR A 441 -13.60 35.55 7.83
N GLN A 442 -12.68 35.13 6.96
CA GLN A 442 -11.39 35.82 6.85
C GLN A 442 -11.55 37.27 6.41
N ARG A 443 -12.30 37.52 5.34
CA ARG A 443 -12.42 38.84 4.72
C ARG A 443 -13.29 39.81 5.54
N TYR A 444 -14.37 39.34 6.12
CA TYR A 444 -15.38 40.20 6.73
C TYR A 444 -15.43 40.13 8.26
N LYS A 445 -14.80 39.12 8.88
CA LYS A 445 -14.71 38.95 10.33
C LYS A 445 -13.29 38.94 10.88
N GLY A 446 -12.30 39.20 10.04
CA GLY A 446 -10.90 39.32 10.43
C GLY A 446 -10.27 38.02 10.94
N TRP A 447 -10.76 36.85 10.49
CA TRP A 447 -10.13 35.59 10.85
C TRP A 447 -8.77 35.41 10.19
N SER A 448 -7.79 34.88 10.93
CA SER A 448 -6.55 34.43 10.32
C SER A 448 -6.81 33.25 9.37
N SER A 449 -5.98 33.15 8.34
CA SER A 449 -6.02 32.00 7.40
C SER A 449 -5.89 30.66 8.14
N GLY A 450 -5.06 30.61 9.18
CA GLY A 450 -4.91 29.46 10.03
C GLY A 450 -6.21 29.07 10.75
N ARG A 451 -6.95 30.04 11.31
CA ARG A 451 -8.23 29.77 11.98
C ARG A 451 -9.28 29.22 11.02
N ALA A 452 -9.39 29.80 9.83
CA ALA A 452 -10.32 29.33 8.81
C ALA A 452 -9.96 27.90 8.34
N ALA A 453 -8.67 27.64 8.08
CA ALA A 453 -8.19 26.32 7.68
C ALA A 453 -8.38 25.25 8.77
N HIS A 454 -8.16 25.60 10.05
CA HIS A 454 -8.44 24.68 11.16
C HIS A 454 -9.94 24.37 11.30
N THR A 455 -10.82 25.37 11.14
CA THR A 455 -12.27 25.16 11.19
C THR A 455 -12.75 24.27 10.07
N TYR A 456 -12.19 24.44 8.85
CA TYR A 456 -12.44 23.58 7.72
C TYR A 456 -11.95 22.14 7.98
N ARG A 457 -10.71 21.98 8.47
CA ARG A 457 -10.13 20.68 8.78
C ARG A 457 -10.94 19.92 9.84
N GLU A 458 -11.45 20.60 10.85
CA GLU A 458 -12.29 19.97 11.87
C GLU A 458 -13.64 19.48 11.30
N GLN A 459 -14.16 20.15 10.26
CA GLN A 459 -15.40 19.76 9.61
C GLN A 459 -15.23 18.58 8.66
N PHE A 460 -14.10 18.51 7.92
CA PHE A 460 -13.87 17.54 6.86
C PHE A 460 -12.71 16.58 7.13
N GLY A 461 -12.01 16.72 8.25
CA GLY A 461 -10.83 15.93 8.58
C GLY A 461 -9.55 16.30 7.81
N VAL A 462 -9.65 17.19 6.83
CA VAL A 462 -8.59 17.51 5.85
C VAL A 462 -8.33 19.02 5.74
N TRP A 463 -7.13 19.39 5.26
CA TRP A 463 -6.80 20.78 4.98
C TRP A 463 -7.42 21.25 3.65
N PRO A 464 -7.78 22.54 3.50
CA PRO A 464 -8.37 23.11 2.29
C PRO A 464 -7.31 23.29 1.18
N ARG A 465 -6.64 22.21 0.76
CA ARG A 465 -5.62 22.23 -0.28
C ARG A 465 -6.26 22.21 -1.66
N GLY A 466 -5.81 23.10 -2.56
CA GLY A 466 -6.30 23.17 -3.93
C GLY A 466 -7.74 23.68 -4.08
N LEU A 467 -8.28 24.31 -3.03
CA LEU A 467 -9.54 25.05 -3.08
C LEU A 467 -9.27 26.50 -3.47
N ASP A 468 -10.27 27.14 -4.12
CA ASP A 468 -10.19 28.51 -4.59
C ASP A 468 -10.54 29.50 -3.44
N ASP A 469 -9.68 30.48 -3.19
CA ASP A 469 -9.83 31.49 -2.16
C ASP A 469 -10.55 32.79 -2.69
N ASN A 470 -10.95 32.81 -3.95
CA ASN A 470 -11.38 34.05 -4.61
C ASN A 470 -12.87 34.35 -4.46
N LYS A 471 -13.68 33.42 -4.02
CA LYS A 471 -15.16 33.56 -3.97
C LYS A 471 -15.70 33.45 -2.53
N PRO A 472 -15.64 34.52 -1.71
CA PRO A 472 -16.27 34.51 -0.40
C PRO A 472 -17.80 34.41 -0.53
N VAL A 473 -18.41 33.51 0.21
CA VAL A 473 -19.86 33.30 0.26
C VAL A 473 -20.33 33.51 1.70
N MET A 474 -21.43 34.25 1.87
CA MET A 474 -22.01 34.48 3.20
C MET A 474 -22.34 33.13 3.89
N PRO A 475 -21.92 32.93 5.15
CA PRO A 475 -22.14 31.69 5.86
C PRO A 475 -23.62 31.35 5.99
N THR A 476 -23.97 30.09 5.74
CA THR A 476 -25.29 29.56 5.99
C THR A 476 -25.60 29.54 7.49
N MET A 477 -26.88 29.48 7.87
CA MET A 477 -27.28 29.38 9.30
C MET A 477 -26.65 28.15 9.98
N GLU A 478 -26.46 27.05 9.26
CA GLU A 478 -25.81 25.84 9.75
C GLU A 478 -24.33 26.09 10.07
N THR A 479 -23.62 26.70 9.14
CA THR A 479 -22.20 27.08 9.33
C THR A 479 -22.02 28.09 10.45
N GLN A 480 -22.92 29.05 10.59
CA GLN A 480 -22.91 30.02 11.70
C GLN A 480 -23.08 29.30 13.04
N ARG A 481 -24.06 28.41 13.17
CA ARG A 481 -24.28 27.62 14.41
C ARG A 481 -23.07 26.76 14.76
N LEU A 482 -22.41 26.15 13.77
CA LEU A 482 -21.18 25.39 13.96
C LEU A 482 -20.05 26.26 14.51
N VAL A 483 -19.84 27.43 13.92
CA VAL A 483 -18.82 28.41 14.38
C VAL A 483 -19.10 28.92 15.77
N ASP A 484 -20.36 29.26 16.07
CA ASP A 484 -20.77 29.75 17.42
C ASP A 484 -20.62 28.67 18.48
N LYS A 485 -20.94 27.41 18.17
CA LYS A 485 -20.71 26.27 19.07
C LYS A 485 -19.24 26.13 19.42
N LYS A 486 -18.37 26.24 18.44
CA LYS A 486 -16.90 26.13 18.61
C LYS A 486 -16.35 27.32 19.42
N LEU A 487 -16.83 28.53 19.17
CA LEU A 487 -16.43 29.69 19.91
C LEU A 487 -16.79 29.54 21.40
N ARG A 488 -18.00 29.05 21.70
CA ARG A 488 -18.42 28.79 23.10
C ARG A 488 -17.57 27.70 23.78
N GLN A 489 -17.21 26.64 23.06
CA GLN A 489 -16.30 25.60 23.58
C GLN A 489 -14.91 26.17 23.89
N PHE A 490 -14.34 26.96 22.97
CA PHE A 490 -13.05 27.61 23.15
C PHE A 490 -13.05 28.58 24.37
N LEU A 491 -14.08 29.40 24.51
CA LEU A 491 -14.22 30.30 25.65
C LEU A 491 -14.35 29.55 26.99
N LYS A 492 -15.02 28.38 27.00
CA LYS A 492 -15.07 27.52 28.19
C LYS A 492 -13.71 26.94 28.58
N THR A 493 -12.85 26.69 27.58
CA THR A 493 -11.50 26.13 27.81
C THR A 493 -10.54 27.20 28.36
N ILE A 494 -10.65 28.45 27.90
CA ILE A 494 -9.84 29.57 28.38
C ILE A 494 -10.28 30.03 29.76
N GLY A 495 -11.57 30.05 30.07
CA GLY A 495 -12.10 30.45 31.36
C GLY A 495 -11.87 29.44 32.51
N ARG A 496 -11.15 28.34 32.25
CA ARG A 496 -10.71 27.33 33.23
C ARG A 496 -9.20 27.34 33.50
N ARG A 497 -8.49 28.38 33.06
CA ARG A 497 -7.06 28.60 33.38
C ARG A 497 -6.91 29.76 34.37
#